data_c82abf9fdb998d556988778a33f9304c
#
_entry.id   c82abf9fdb998d556988778a33f9304c
#
_cell.length_a   1.000
_cell.length_b   1.000
_cell.length_c   1.000
_cell.angle_alpha   90.00
_cell.angle_beta   90.00
_cell.angle_gamma   90.00
#
_symmetry.space_group_name_H-M   'P 1'
#
loop_
_entity.id
_entity.type
_entity.pdbx_description
1 polymer ?
#
loop_
_entity_poly.entity_id
_entity_poly.type
_entity_poly.pdbx_seq_one_letter_code
_entity_poly.pdbx_strand_id
1 'polypeptide(L)'
;MKFLVIGLGSMGKRRIRCLQALGFQDIVGVDVREDRRLEAQTSYGIQVHSDYADSLKQHTFSGVVISLPPLLHVAAMQACLKHSTPFFVEASVVDDGLADIIHAVKQQGLLAAPSSTLHFHPAIACIRDIVASGALGTLSNVILHSGQYLPDWHTYEKVSDYYVSTPATGGAREIVPFEMTWFTEVFGFPHNVACHFRKTIHIEGAEGIADTYNAVLDYGSFLANVTVDVVSRQATRRLLINGSKQQLVWNWEDAAVNVFDGASAQWTHLPYDSGTSAAGYNKNIGENMYIDEIRAFVDAIEGKAAFPNSLDNDHAVLKLLYRLESTDAVGMAQVMSP
;
A
#
# COMPACT_ATOMS: atom_id res chain seq x y z
N MET A 1 -2.06 -4.82 25.62
CA MET A 1 -2.97 -5.02 24.48
C MET A 1 -2.74 -6.37 23.87
N LYS A 2 -3.80 -7.06 23.43
CA LYS A 2 -3.72 -8.34 22.71
C LYS A 2 -4.13 -8.12 21.25
N PHE A 3 -3.33 -8.61 20.30
CA PHE A 3 -3.59 -8.45 18.87
C PHE A 3 -3.82 -9.79 18.18
N LEU A 4 -4.66 -9.77 17.13
CA LEU A 4 -4.85 -10.87 16.20
C LEU A 4 -4.26 -10.49 14.85
N VAL A 5 -3.38 -11.32 14.28
CA VAL A 5 -2.87 -11.16 12.91
C VAL A 5 -3.44 -12.27 12.04
N ILE A 6 -4.25 -11.91 11.05
CA ILE A 6 -4.90 -12.84 10.13
C ILE A 6 -4.14 -12.86 8.81
N GLY A 7 -3.60 -14.02 8.44
CA GLY A 7 -2.66 -14.20 7.34
C GLY A 7 -1.21 -14.10 7.82
N LEU A 8 -0.45 -15.20 7.72
CA LEU A 8 0.96 -15.29 8.15
C LEU A 8 1.92 -15.40 6.96
N GLY A 9 1.52 -14.80 5.84
CA GLY A 9 2.39 -14.59 4.68
C GLY A 9 3.46 -13.52 4.95
N SER A 10 4.08 -13.00 3.90
CA SER A 10 5.12 -11.97 3.97
C SER A 10 4.68 -10.76 4.81
N MET A 11 3.51 -10.16 4.48
CA MET A 11 3.02 -8.99 5.19
C MET A 11 2.58 -9.28 6.62
N GLY A 12 1.88 -10.39 6.89
CA GLY A 12 1.49 -10.75 8.25
C GLY A 12 2.68 -10.94 9.18
N LYS A 13 3.74 -11.60 8.71
CA LYS A 13 5.01 -11.74 9.45
C LYS A 13 5.68 -10.37 9.70
N ARG A 14 5.63 -9.46 8.73
CA ARG A 14 6.09 -8.07 8.92
C ARG A 14 5.28 -7.36 10.00
N ARG A 15 3.95 -7.46 9.98
CA ARG A 15 3.07 -6.82 10.97
C ARG A 15 3.30 -7.36 12.39
N ILE A 16 3.61 -8.66 12.52
CA ILE A 16 4.03 -9.23 13.81
C ILE A 16 5.32 -8.55 14.29
N ARG A 17 6.34 -8.43 13.43
CA ARG A 17 7.59 -7.73 13.80
C ARG A 17 7.33 -6.26 14.19
N CYS A 18 6.45 -5.56 13.48
CA CYS A 18 6.08 -4.19 13.81
C CYS A 18 5.44 -4.09 15.21
N LEU A 19 4.50 -4.97 15.53
CA LEU A 19 3.87 -5.04 16.86
C LEU A 19 4.91 -5.34 17.94
N GLN A 20 5.81 -6.30 17.70
CA GLN A 20 6.88 -6.65 18.64
C GLN A 20 7.89 -5.51 18.83
N ALA A 21 8.25 -4.79 17.77
CA ALA A 21 9.10 -3.59 17.84
C ALA A 21 8.47 -2.47 18.67
N LEU A 22 7.13 -2.42 18.73
CA LEU A 22 6.35 -1.50 19.57
C LEU A 22 6.16 -2.01 21.00
N GLY A 23 6.71 -3.19 21.34
CA GLY A 23 6.66 -3.77 22.68
C GLY A 23 5.45 -4.68 22.94
N PHE A 24 4.60 -4.96 21.95
CA PHE A 24 3.46 -5.88 22.10
C PHE A 24 3.90 -7.33 21.88
N GLN A 25 3.72 -8.16 22.91
CA GLN A 25 4.09 -9.58 22.87
C GLN A 25 2.88 -10.52 22.87
N ASP A 26 1.71 -10.06 23.31
CA ASP A 26 0.47 -10.85 23.32
C ASP A 26 -0.20 -10.80 21.93
N ILE A 27 0.33 -11.62 21.03
CA ILE A 27 -0.07 -11.70 19.63
C ILE A 27 -0.53 -13.13 19.34
N VAL A 28 -1.68 -13.26 18.69
CA VAL A 28 -2.18 -14.50 18.11
C VAL A 28 -2.10 -14.38 16.58
N GLY A 29 -1.47 -15.36 15.94
CA GLY A 29 -1.40 -15.45 14.48
C GLY A 29 -2.39 -16.48 13.94
N VAL A 30 -3.02 -16.20 12.80
CA VAL A 30 -3.92 -17.15 12.14
C VAL A 30 -3.56 -17.31 10.68
N ASP A 31 -3.41 -18.55 10.24
CA ASP A 31 -3.28 -18.92 8.82
C ASP A 31 -3.85 -20.31 8.59
N VAL A 32 -4.45 -20.56 7.44
CA VAL A 32 -4.94 -21.89 7.07
C VAL A 32 -3.78 -22.87 6.80
N ARG A 33 -2.64 -22.38 6.36
CA ARG A 33 -1.44 -23.15 6.07
C ARG A 33 -0.68 -23.49 7.35
N GLU A 34 -0.43 -24.78 7.57
CA GLU A 34 0.30 -25.26 8.74
C GLU A 34 1.77 -24.83 8.75
N ASP A 35 2.44 -24.87 7.59
CA ASP A 35 3.83 -24.46 7.45
C ASP A 35 4.05 -22.99 7.88
N ARG A 36 3.13 -22.08 7.50
CA ARG A 36 3.19 -20.66 7.90
C ARG A 36 2.94 -20.47 9.38
N ARG A 37 2.03 -21.26 9.97
CA ARG A 37 1.78 -21.23 11.42
C ARG A 37 3.02 -21.69 12.21
N LEU A 38 3.63 -22.81 11.82
CA LEU A 38 4.85 -23.35 12.47
C LEU A 38 6.02 -22.36 12.34
N GLU A 39 6.21 -21.76 11.17
CA GLU A 39 7.23 -20.73 10.97
C GLU A 39 7.01 -19.53 11.88
N ALA A 40 5.77 -19.00 11.93
CA ALA A 40 5.45 -17.84 12.76
C ALA A 40 5.60 -18.14 14.25
N GLN A 41 5.16 -19.30 14.71
CA GLN A 41 5.33 -19.74 16.09
C GLN A 41 6.81 -19.85 16.48
N THR A 42 7.63 -20.44 15.61
CA THR A 42 9.05 -20.67 15.89
C THR A 42 9.84 -19.36 15.84
N SER A 43 9.57 -18.49 14.83
CA SER A 43 10.36 -17.29 14.58
C SER A 43 9.99 -16.13 15.50
N TYR A 44 8.72 -16.03 15.91
CA TYR A 44 8.22 -14.87 16.67
C TYR A 44 7.71 -15.22 18.06
N GLY A 45 7.65 -16.52 18.44
CA GLY A 45 7.22 -16.94 19.77
C GLY A 45 5.74 -16.68 20.07
N ILE A 46 4.88 -16.57 19.05
CA ILE A 46 3.47 -16.25 19.18
C ILE A 46 2.59 -17.51 19.23
N GLN A 47 1.38 -17.36 19.77
CA GLN A 47 0.34 -18.38 19.63
C GLN A 47 -0.20 -18.39 18.20
N VAL A 48 -0.57 -19.57 17.68
CA VAL A 48 -1.07 -19.71 16.32
C VAL A 48 -2.31 -20.59 16.26
N HIS A 49 -3.27 -20.20 15.42
CA HIS A 49 -4.51 -20.94 15.19
C HIS A 49 -4.76 -21.10 13.69
N SER A 50 -5.68 -22.01 13.31
CA SER A 50 -6.05 -22.24 11.90
C SER A 50 -7.26 -21.44 11.44
N ASP A 51 -8.08 -20.94 12.39
CA ASP A 51 -9.34 -20.24 12.11
C ASP A 51 -9.44 -18.94 12.93
N TYR A 52 -9.66 -17.83 12.23
CA TYR A 52 -9.78 -16.51 12.89
C TYR A 52 -11.17 -16.29 13.50
N ALA A 53 -12.21 -16.90 12.96
CA ALA A 53 -13.55 -16.73 13.50
C ALA A 53 -13.68 -17.42 14.86
N ASP A 54 -13.01 -18.57 15.03
CA ASP A 54 -12.93 -19.24 16.33
C ASP A 54 -12.03 -18.48 17.30
N SER A 55 -10.93 -17.90 16.83
CA SER A 55 -10.07 -17.05 17.66
C SER A 55 -10.83 -15.82 18.21
N LEU A 56 -11.62 -15.15 17.34
CA LEU A 56 -12.45 -14.01 17.72
C LEU A 56 -13.56 -14.36 18.72
N LYS A 57 -14.08 -15.59 18.69
CA LYS A 57 -15.07 -16.06 19.68
C LYS A 57 -14.44 -16.38 21.04
N GLN A 58 -13.22 -16.89 21.04
CA GLN A 58 -12.56 -17.39 22.25
C GLN A 58 -11.81 -16.29 23.02
N HIS A 59 -11.42 -15.23 22.34
CA HIS A 59 -10.58 -14.17 22.90
C HIS A 59 -11.10 -12.77 22.56
N THR A 60 -10.86 -11.83 23.46
CA THR A 60 -11.05 -10.39 23.20
C THR A 60 -9.71 -9.81 22.74
N PHE A 61 -9.71 -9.15 21.59
CA PHE A 61 -8.55 -8.48 21.03
C PHE A 61 -8.72 -6.96 21.10
N SER A 62 -7.63 -6.26 21.35
CA SER A 62 -7.56 -4.80 21.26
C SER A 62 -7.61 -4.32 19.81
N GLY A 63 -7.09 -5.12 18.89
CA GLY A 63 -7.11 -4.85 17.46
C GLY A 63 -6.78 -6.10 16.63
N VAL A 64 -7.26 -6.10 15.40
CA VAL A 64 -7.01 -7.15 14.40
C VAL A 64 -6.21 -6.54 13.26
N VAL A 65 -5.20 -7.26 12.78
CA VAL A 65 -4.42 -6.92 11.57
C VAL A 65 -4.76 -7.94 10.49
N ILE A 66 -5.38 -7.49 9.40
CA ILE A 66 -5.81 -8.32 8.28
C ILE A 66 -4.75 -8.23 7.18
N SER A 67 -3.95 -9.31 7.03
CA SER A 67 -2.86 -9.43 6.04
C SER A 67 -3.12 -10.61 5.09
N LEU A 68 -4.35 -10.71 4.61
CA LEU A 68 -4.84 -11.72 3.68
C LEU A 68 -4.69 -11.24 2.21
N PRO A 69 -4.81 -12.14 1.22
CA PRO A 69 -5.06 -11.72 -0.16
C PRO A 69 -6.31 -10.83 -0.28
N PRO A 70 -6.32 -9.84 -1.20
CA PRO A 70 -7.38 -8.83 -1.30
C PRO A 70 -8.81 -9.38 -1.35
N LEU A 71 -9.05 -10.47 -2.06
CA LEU A 71 -10.37 -11.12 -2.18
C LEU A 71 -10.94 -11.64 -0.84
N LEU A 72 -10.11 -11.77 0.19
CA LEU A 72 -10.52 -12.28 1.51
C LEU A 72 -10.69 -11.16 2.55
N HIS A 73 -10.39 -9.91 2.22
CA HIS A 73 -10.44 -8.80 3.15
C HIS A 73 -11.85 -8.57 3.71
N VAL A 74 -12.87 -8.52 2.83
CA VAL A 74 -14.26 -8.22 3.22
C VAL A 74 -14.79 -9.23 4.24
N ALA A 75 -14.53 -10.53 4.05
CA ALA A 75 -14.97 -11.56 4.99
C ALA A 75 -14.31 -11.39 6.37
N ALA A 76 -13.03 -11.05 6.42
CA ALA A 76 -12.32 -10.80 7.67
C ALA A 76 -12.80 -9.51 8.36
N MET A 77 -13.04 -8.44 7.59
CA MET A 77 -13.62 -7.19 8.12
C MET A 77 -15.02 -7.41 8.68
N GLN A 78 -15.87 -8.22 8.02
CA GLN A 78 -17.19 -8.61 8.54
C GLN A 78 -17.09 -9.36 9.88
N ALA A 79 -16.09 -10.24 10.03
CA ALA A 79 -15.86 -10.90 11.31
C ALA A 79 -15.45 -9.89 12.40
N CYS A 80 -14.60 -8.92 12.11
CA CYS A 80 -14.24 -7.86 13.04
C CYS A 80 -15.46 -7.02 13.45
N LEU A 81 -16.33 -6.64 12.50
CA LEU A 81 -17.59 -5.92 12.75
C LEU A 81 -18.51 -6.71 13.69
N LYS A 82 -18.66 -8.01 13.44
CA LYS A 82 -19.50 -8.90 14.28
C LYS A 82 -19.04 -8.94 15.73
N HIS A 83 -17.74 -8.79 15.98
CA HIS A 83 -17.15 -8.80 17.32
C HIS A 83 -16.84 -7.39 17.84
N SER A 84 -17.23 -6.33 17.14
CA SER A 84 -16.95 -4.91 17.46
C SER A 84 -15.46 -4.68 17.76
N THR A 85 -14.57 -5.32 17.01
CA THR A 85 -13.12 -5.25 17.22
C THR A 85 -12.48 -4.31 16.18
N PRO A 86 -11.73 -3.27 16.61
CA PRO A 86 -10.95 -2.42 15.71
C PRO A 86 -10.05 -3.23 14.78
N PHE A 87 -9.90 -2.80 13.53
CA PHE A 87 -9.06 -3.51 12.59
C PHE A 87 -8.21 -2.60 11.70
N PHE A 88 -7.03 -3.11 11.39
CA PHE A 88 -6.18 -2.67 10.29
C PHE A 88 -6.34 -3.66 9.14
N VAL A 89 -6.36 -3.18 7.90
CA VAL A 89 -6.42 -4.03 6.71
C VAL A 89 -5.39 -3.57 5.68
N GLU A 90 -4.67 -4.54 5.08
CA GLU A 90 -3.71 -4.25 4.02
C GLU A 90 -4.38 -3.63 2.79
N ALA A 91 -3.59 -2.96 1.93
CA ALA A 91 -4.07 -2.37 0.69
C ALA A 91 -4.83 -3.39 -0.17
N SER A 92 -5.87 -2.93 -0.84
CA SER A 92 -6.72 -3.75 -1.71
C SER A 92 -6.67 -3.26 -3.15
N VAL A 93 -7.10 -4.13 -4.06
CA VAL A 93 -7.32 -3.84 -5.49
C VAL A 93 -8.73 -4.23 -5.92
N VAL A 94 -9.56 -4.65 -4.97
CA VAL A 94 -10.95 -5.03 -5.18
C VAL A 94 -11.84 -4.35 -4.16
N ASP A 95 -13.03 -3.95 -4.56
CA ASP A 95 -13.99 -3.23 -3.70
C ASP A 95 -15.30 -3.99 -3.48
N ASP A 96 -15.37 -5.26 -3.89
CA ASP A 96 -16.55 -6.10 -3.73
C ASP A 96 -16.98 -6.18 -2.25
N GLY A 97 -18.17 -5.62 -1.94
CA GLY A 97 -18.70 -5.56 -0.58
C GLY A 97 -18.08 -4.47 0.32
N LEU A 98 -17.12 -3.69 -0.15
CA LEU A 98 -16.45 -2.65 0.66
C LEU A 98 -17.42 -1.53 1.07
N ALA A 99 -18.37 -1.16 0.19
CA ALA A 99 -19.37 -0.14 0.51
C ALA A 99 -20.23 -0.52 1.72
N ASP A 100 -20.62 -1.79 1.84
CA ASP A 100 -21.38 -2.30 2.99
C ASP A 100 -20.55 -2.29 4.28
N ILE A 101 -19.24 -2.63 4.16
CA ILE A 101 -18.31 -2.54 5.28
C ILE A 101 -18.19 -1.09 5.77
N ILE A 102 -18.00 -0.13 4.86
CA ILE A 102 -17.91 1.30 5.19
C ILE A 102 -19.16 1.76 5.93
N HIS A 103 -20.34 1.36 5.44
CA HIS A 103 -21.61 1.70 6.08
C HIS A 103 -21.70 1.12 7.49
N ALA A 104 -21.37 -0.16 7.66
CA ALA A 104 -21.42 -0.83 8.96
C ALA A 104 -20.40 -0.26 9.96
N VAL A 105 -19.17 0.04 9.51
CA VAL A 105 -18.13 0.70 10.32
C VAL A 105 -18.63 2.04 10.85
N LYS A 106 -19.25 2.86 10.00
CA LYS A 106 -19.83 4.16 10.40
C LYS A 106 -20.98 4.01 11.40
N GLN A 107 -21.87 3.05 11.15
CA GLN A 107 -23.00 2.80 12.07
C GLN A 107 -22.54 2.36 13.46
N GLN A 108 -21.48 1.56 13.54
CA GLN A 108 -20.94 1.06 14.80
C GLN A 108 -19.96 2.04 15.46
N GLY A 109 -19.49 3.08 14.77
CA GLY A 109 -18.41 3.94 15.24
C GLY A 109 -17.10 3.16 15.46
N LEU A 110 -16.90 2.07 14.68
CA LEU A 110 -15.74 1.20 14.83
C LEU A 110 -14.51 1.80 14.12
N LEU A 111 -13.33 1.67 14.74
CA LEU A 111 -12.08 2.04 14.09
C LEU A 111 -11.73 1.01 13.00
N ALA A 112 -11.60 1.50 11.78
CA ALA A 112 -11.10 0.77 10.63
C ALA A 112 -9.94 1.55 10.00
N ALA A 113 -8.77 0.93 9.91
CA ALA A 113 -7.52 1.53 9.46
C ALA A 113 -7.02 0.81 8.19
N PRO A 114 -7.41 1.27 6.98
CA PRO A 114 -6.84 0.73 5.75
C PRO A 114 -5.40 1.21 5.56
N SER A 115 -4.54 0.32 5.10
CA SER A 115 -3.11 0.57 4.94
C SER A 115 -2.83 1.77 4.02
N SER A 116 -1.89 2.60 4.47
CA SER A 116 -1.35 3.76 3.74
C SER A 116 0.15 3.90 4.02
N THR A 117 0.89 2.81 3.88
CA THR A 117 2.28 2.69 4.33
C THR A 117 3.18 3.84 3.86
N LEU A 118 3.04 4.28 2.60
CA LEU A 118 3.86 5.36 2.05
C LEU A 118 3.57 6.74 2.66
N HIS A 119 2.40 6.95 3.28
CA HIS A 119 2.12 8.14 4.10
C HIS A 119 3.20 8.35 5.17
N PHE A 120 3.71 7.26 5.75
CA PHE A 120 4.72 7.25 6.80
C PHE A 120 6.16 7.27 6.28
N HIS A 121 6.35 7.26 4.97
CA HIS A 121 7.70 7.35 4.40
C HIS A 121 8.23 8.77 4.52
N PRO A 122 9.45 8.99 5.06
CA PRO A 122 9.96 10.34 5.35
C PRO A 122 10.10 11.22 4.11
N ALA A 123 10.42 10.65 2.95
CA ALA A 123 10.42 11.42 1.70
C ALA A 123 9.03 11.91 1.32
N ILE A 124 7.99 11.07 1.48
CA ILE A 124 6.61 11.46 1.16
C ILE A 124 6.12 12.54 2.12
N ALA A 125 6.45 12.46 3.41
CA ALA A 125 6.17 13.53 4.37
C ALA A 125 6.84 14.85 3.94
N CYS A 126 8.12 14.82 3.59
CA CYS A 126 8.86 15.98 3.10
C CYS A 126 8.24 16.56 1.81
N ILE A 127 7.89 15.70 0.84
CA ILE A 127 7.26 16.12 -0.42
C ILE A 127 5.90 16.78 -0.15
N ARG A 128 5.06 16.16 0.70
CA ARG A 128 3.77 16.69 1.10
C ARG A 128 3.90 18.10 1.70
N ASP A 129 4.83 18.28 2.63
CA ASP A 129 5.05 19.57 3.29
C ASP A 129 5.53 20.65 2.31
N ILE A 130 6.44 20.31 1.38
CA ILE A 130 6.92 21.24 0.35
C ILE A 130 5.78 21.64 -0.59
N VAL A 131 4.97 20.69 -1.06
CA VAL A 131 3.82 20.98 -1.94
C VAL A 131 2.79 21.84 -1.20
N ALA A 132 2.43 21.46 0.04
CA ALA A 132 1.46 22.18 0.85
C ALA A 132 1.91 23.61 1.21
N SER A 133 3.22 23.85 1.37
CA SER A 133 3.76 25.20 1.62
C SER A 133 3.62 26.15 0.45
N GLY A 134 3.37 25.67 -0.79
CA GLY A 134 3.35 26.45 -2.00
C GLY A 134 4.74 26.94 -2.46
N ALA A 135 5.83 26.43 -1.88
CA ALA A 135 7.20 26.81 -2.22
C ALA A 135 7.54 26.57 -3.69
N LEU A 136 6.99 25.52 -4.29
CA LEU A 136 7.19 25.20 -5.71
C LEU A 136 6.55 26.23 -6.65
N GLY A 137 5.64 27.09 -6.14
CA GLY A 137 4.82 27.98 -6.95
C GLY A 137 3.66 27.24 -7.62
N THR A 138 3.20 27.73 -8.78
CA THR A 138 2.15 27.06 -9.57
C THR A 138 2.74 25.79 -10.18
N LEU A 139 2.12 24.64 -9.89
CA LEU A 139 2.53 23.35 -10.46
C LEU A 139 2.23 23.33 -11.97
N SER A 140 3.14 22.77 -12.74
CA SER A 140 3.01 22.59 -14.19
C SER A 140 2.82 21.11 -14.56
N ASN A 141 3.73 20.27 -14.09
CA ASN A 141 3.63 18.83 -14.32
C ASN A 141 4.30 18.04 -13.22
N VAL A 142 3.83 16.79 -13.06
CA VAL A 142 4.36 15.80 -12.13
C VAL A 142 4.64 14.51 -12.90
N ILE A 143 5.78 13.88 -12.66
CA ILE A 143 6.13 12.61 -13.27
C ILE A 143 6.47 11.63 -12.14
N LEU A 144 5.71 10.54 -12.04
CA LEU A 144 5.94 9.45 -11.11
C LEU A 144 6.25 8.17 -11.89
N HIS A 145 7.32 7.48 -11.52
CA HIS A 145 7.59 6.12 -11.95
C HIS A 145 7.81 5.24 -10.72
N SER A 146 7.02 4.17 -10.58
CA SER A 146 7.20 3.11 -9.61
C SER A 146 7.34 1.78 -10.32
N GLY A 147 8.53 1.20 -10.27
CA GLY A 147 8.87 -0.02 -10.97
C GLY A 147 9.54 -1.05 -10.07
N GLN A 148 9.16 -2.31 -10.23
CA GLN A 148 9.76 -3.46 -9.56
C GLN A 148 9.85 -4.63 -10.53
N TYR A 149 10.51 -5.72 -10.12
CA TYR A 149 10.48 -6.96 -10.89
C TYR A 149 9.69 -8.02 -10.13
N LEU A 150 8.56 -8.44 -10.65
CA LEU A 150 7.62 -9.31 -9.95
C LEU A 150 8.25 -10.59 -9.39
N PRO A 151 9.12 -11.32 -10.11
CA PRO A 151 9.78 -12.50 -9.56
C PRO A 151 10.69 -12.24 -8.36
N ASP A 152 11.13 -11.00 -8.14
CA ASP A 152 11.98 -10.64 -7.00
C ASP A 152 11.18 -10.35 -5.73
N TRP A 153 9.84 -10.31 -5.80
CA TRP A 153 9.00 -10.05 -4.62
C TRP A 153 9.08 -11.18 -3.60
N HIS A 154 9.02 -12.43 -4.09
CA HIS A 154 9.10 -13.64 -3.27
C HIS A 154 10.02 -14.66 -3.93
N THR A 155 11.32 -14.59 -3.66
CA THR A 155 12.32 -15.49 -4.24
C THR A 155 12.22 -16.94 -3.76
N TYR A 156 11.38 -17.21 -2.75
CA TYR A 156 11.19 -18.52 -2.11
C TYR A 156 9.95 -19.28 -2.62
N GLU A 157 9.08 -18.65 -3.44
CA GLU A 157 7.90 -19.28 -4.06
C GLU A 157 7.74 -18.83 -5.51
N LYS A 158 7.05 -19.64 -6.31
CA LYS A 158 6.79 -19.29 -7.72
C LYS A 158 5.72 -18.21 -7.81
N VAL A 159 5.81 -17.35 -8.81
CA VAL A 159 4.79 -16.30 -9.07
C VAL A 159 3.40 -16.90 -9.23
N SER A 160 3.28 -18.09 -9.87
CA SER A 160 2.00 -18.80 -10.04
C SER A 160 1.32 -19.21 -8.73
N ASP A 161 2.06 -19.30 -7.63
CA ASP A 161 1.59 -19.92 -6.40
C ASP A 161 0.92 -18.94 -5.42
N TYR A 162 0.90 -17.64 -5.75
CA TYR A 162 0.26 -16.63 -4.94
C TYR A 162 -0.59 -15.63 -5.76
N TYR A 163 -1.40 -14.84 -5.07
CA TYR A 163 -2.50 -14.05 -5.65
C TYR A 163 -2.09 -13.05 -6.74
N VAL A 164 -0.82 -12.65 -6.81
CA VAL A 164 -0.34 -11.67 -7.80
C VAL A 164 -0.29 -12.22 -9.23
N SER A 165 -0.47 -13.53 -9.41
CA SER A 165 -0.54 -14.18 -10.73
C SER A 165 -1.89 -14.04 -11.41
N THR A 166 -2.91 -13.53 -10.71
CA THR A 166 -4.26 -13.39 -11.26
C THR A 166 -4.55 -11.97 -11.74
N PRO A 167 -5.30 -11.79 -12.84
CA PRO A 167 -5.59 -10.47 -13.40
C PRO A 167 -6.24 -9.50 -12.43
N ALA A 168 -7.16 -10.01 -11.58
CA ALA A 168 -7.94 -9.18 -10.68
C ALA A 168 -7.10 -8.59 -9.52
N THR A 169 -6.03 -9.28 -9.09
CA THR A 169 -5.33 -8.94 -7.85
C THR A 169 -3.84 -8.77 -8.01
N GLY A 170 -3.28 -8.89 -9.22
CA GLY A 170 -1.85 -9.03 -9.38
C GLY A 170 -1.15 -8.08 -10.32
N GLY A 171 0.16 -8.27 -10.35
CA GLY A 171 1.04 -7.52 -11.21
C GLY A 171 1.10 -6.04 -10.89
N ALA A 172 1.25 -5.22 -11.92
CA ALA A 172 1.29 -3.77 -11.78
C ALA A 172 -0.02 -3.19 -11.23
N ARG A 173 -1.16 -3.90 -11.42
CA ARG A 173 -2.48 -3.49 -10.90
C ARG A 173 -2.46 -3.26 -9.39
N GLU A 174 -1.78 -4.13 -8.62
CA GLU A 174 -1.67 -4.02 -7.16
C GLU A 174 -0.92 -2.75 -6.74
N ILE A 175 0.10 -2.37 -7.51
CA ILE A 175 0.93 -1.21 -7.18
C ILE A 175 0.20 0.12 -7.46
N VAL A 176 -0.72 0.16 -8.42
CA VAL A 176 -1.43 1.41 -8.76
C VAL A 176 -2.15 2.03 -7.56
N PRO A 177 -3.07 1.36 -6.83
CA PRO A 177 -3.71 1.96 -5.66
C PRO A 177 -2.73 2.22 -4.52
N PHE A 178 -1.70 1.39 -4.34
CA PHE A 178 -0.65 1.62 -3.36
C PHE A 178 0.07 2.96 -3.58
N GLU A 179 0.39 3.30 -4.83
CA GLU A 179 0.97 4.61 -5.18
C GLU A 179 -0.09 5.72 -5.11
N MET A 180 -1.30 5.48 -5.58
CA MET A 180 -2.35 6.50 -5.62
C MET A 180 -2.80 6.93 -4.23
N THR A 181 -2.69 6.12 -3.20
CA THR A 181 -3.05 6.47 -1.82
C THR A 181 -2.28 7.70 -1.34
N TRP A 182 -0.94 7.69 -1.42
CA TRP A 182 -0.13 8.85 -1.05
C TRP A 182 -0.19 9.98 -2.10
N PHE A 183 -0.29 9.61 -3.39
CA PHE A 183 -0.31 10.58 -4.47
C PHE A 183 -1.56 11.47 -4.40
N THR A 184 -2.72 10.89 -4.14
CA THR A 184 -3.96 11.65 -3.95
C THR A 184 -3.99 12.43 -2.64
N GLU A 185 -3.28 12.00 -1.62
CA GLU A 185 -3.08 12.78 -0.39
C GLU A 185 -2.31 14.07 -0.67
N VAL A 186 -1.27 14.02 -1.51
CA VAL A 186 -0.43 15.18 -1.85
C VAL A 186 -1.10 16.12 -2.86
N PHE A 187 -1.72 15.57 -3.90
CA PHE A 187 -2.20 16.33 -5.07
C PHE A 187 -3.73 16.40 -5.19
N GLY A 188 -4.47 15.68 -4.35
CA GLY A 188 -5.91 15.51 -4.51
C GLY A 188 -6.27 14.47 -5.59
N PHE A 189 -7.56 14.31 -5.87
CA PHE A 189 -8.05 13.45 -6.94
C PHE A 189 -8.09 14.20 -8.27
N PRO A 190 -7.69 13.56 -9.39
CA PRO A 190 -7.71 14.18 -10.70
C PRO A 190 -9.14 14.37 -11.23
N HIS A 191 -9.35 15.45 -11.99
CA HIS A 191 -10.62 15.73 -12.67
C HIS A 191 -10.87 14.74 -13.80
N ASN A 192 -9.85 14.48 -14.64
CA ASN A 192 -9.89 13.53 -15.74
C ASN A 192 -8.67 12.59 -15.71
N VAL A 193 -8.83 11.45 -16.38
CA VAL A 193 -7.76 10.45 -16.49
C VAL A 193 -7.75 9.82 -17.87
N ALA A 194 -6.56 9.40 -18.32
CA ALA A 194 -6.36 8.52 -19.47
C ALA A 194 -5.28 7.51 -19.08
N CYS A 195 -5.49 6.24 -19.38
CA CYS A 195 -4.55 5.18 -19.02
C CYS A 195 -4.45 4.15 -20.15
N HIS A 196 -3.26 3.57 -20.30
CA HIS A 196 -3.04 2.36 -21.06
C HIS A 196 -2.29 1.36 -20.18
N PHE A 197 -2.78 0.13 -20.15
CA PHE A 197 -2.14 -0.96 -19.42
C PHE A 197 -2.05 -2.22 -20.26
N ARG A 198 -0.94 -2.94 -20.15
CA ARG A 198 -0.60 -4.06 -21.03
C ARG A 198 0.21 -5.13 -20.29
N LYS A 199 0.09 -6.34 -20.81
CA LYS A 199 1.14 -7.36 -20.70
C LYS A 199 2.21 -7.04 -21.74
N THR A 200 3.42 -6.71 -21.32
CA THR A 200 4.50 -6.24 -22.22
C THR A 200 5.65 -7.22 -22.37
N ILE A 201 5.99 -7.99 -21.33
CA ILE A 201 7.04 -9.01 -21.36
C ILE A 201 6.52 -10.35 -20.82
N HIS A 202 7.23 -11.43 -21.15
CA HIS A 202 6.97 -12.72 -20.53
C HIS A 202 7.53 -12.77 -19.11
N ILE A 203 6.68 -13.11 -18.14
CA ILE A 203 7.04 -13.46 -16.77
C ILE A 203 6.39 -14.81 -16.48
N GLU A 204 7.22 -15.82 -16.19
CA GLU A 204 6.73 -17.18 -15.91
C GLU A 204 5.78 -17.19 -14.70
N GLY A 205 4.60 -17.79 -14.87
CA GLY A 205 3.56 -17.86 -13.84
C GLY A 205 2.73 -16.59 -13.70
N ALA A 206 2.91 -15.61 -14.60
CA ALA A 206 2.19 -14.35 -14.61
C ALA A 206 1.72 -13.97 -16.04
N GLU A 207 1.32 -14.96 -16.82
CA GLU A 207 1.00 -14.78 -18.24
C GLU A 207 -0.25 -13.92 -18.45
N GLY A 208 -1.23 -14.00 -17.55
CA GLY A 208 -2.53 -13.34 -17.67
C GLY A 208 -2.62 -11.94 -17.05
N ILE A 209 -1.56 -11.41 -16.43
CA ILE A 209 -1.61 -10.12 -15.74
C ILE A 209 -1.14 -8.96 -16.63
N ALA A 210 -1.63 -7.75 -16.37
CA ALA A 210 -0.99 -6.53 -16.86
C ALA A 210 0.27 -6.26 -16.02
N ASP A 211 1.39 -6.05 -16.70
CA ASP A 211 2.69 -5.82 -16.05
C ASP A 211 3.12 -4.34 -16.10
N THR A 212 2.42 -3.51 -16.87
CA THR A 212 2.73 -2.09 -17.05
C THR A 212 1.45 -1.27 -17.17
N TYR A 213 1.37 -0.18 -16.41
CA TYR A 213 0.35 0.87 -16.45
C TYR A 213 1.03 2.21 -16.76
N ASN A 214 0.48 2.96 -17.74
CA ASN A 214 0.87 4.33 -18.05
C ASN A 214 -0.37 5.21 -18.01
N ALA A 215 -0.41 6.17 -17.10
CA ALA A 215 -1.55 7.04 -16.90
C ALA A 215 -1.19 8.51 -17.02
N VAL A 216 -2.13 9.31 -17.55
CA VAL A 216 -2.13 10.76 -17.47
C VAL A 216 -3.29 11.18 -16.58
N LEU A 217 -2.98 11.94 -15.54
CA LEU A 217 -3.94 12.48 -14.58
C LEU A 217 -4.06 13.97 -14.82
N ASP A 218 -5.27 14.45 -15.11
CA ASP A 218 -5.55 15.86 -15.39
C ASP A 218 -6.20 16.52 -14.17
N TYR A 219 -5.50 17.48 -13.58
CA TYR A 219 -5.94 18.29 -12.45
C TYR A 219 -6.50 19.68 -12.89
N GLY A 220 -6.62 19.90 -14.18
CA GLY A 220 -7.04 21.17 -14.75
C GLY A 220 -5.93 22.24 -14.76
N SER A 221 -5.26 22.46 -13.64
CA SER A 221 -4.14 23.41 -13.51
C SER A 221 -2.77 22.82 -13.84
N PHE A 222 -2.61 21.50 -13.74
CA PHE A 222 -1.38 20.78 -14.08
C PHE A 222 -1.72 19.36 -14.53
N LEU A 223 -0.74 18.67 -15.13
CA LEU A 223 -0.84 17.28 -15.54
C LEU A 223 0.14 16.41 -14.75
N ALA A 224 -0.26 15.20 -14.44
CA ALA A 224 0.65 14.20 -13.90
C ALA A 224 0.73 12.97 -14.82
N ASN A 225 1.97 12.50 -15.06
CA ASN A 225 2.23 11.24 -15.73
C ASN A 225 2.65 10.21 -14.68
N VAL A 226 1.96 9.08 -14.66
CA VAL A 226 2.23 8.00 -13.72
C VAL A 226 2.51 6.73 -14.48
N THR A 227 3.70 6.17 -14.27
CA THR A 227 4.07 4.84 -14.75
C THR A 227 4.21 3.91 -13.57
N VAL A 228 3.51 2.79 -13.62
CA VAL A 228 3.66 1.69 -12.66
C VAL A 228 3.96 0.42 -13.43
N ASP A 229 5.01 -0.29 -13.03
CA ASP A 229 5.37 -1.55 -13.68
C ASP A 229 5.93 -2.60 -12.71
N VAL A 230 5.87 -3.86 -13.15
CA VAL A 230 6.49 -5.00 -12.48
C VAL A 230 7.53 -5.69 -13.38
N VAL A 231 8.14 -4.93 -14.28
CA VAL A 231 9.15 -5.37 -15.24
C VAL A 231 10.52 -4.73 -15.03
N SER A 232 10.61 -3.73 -14.18
CA SER A 232 11.84 -3.01 -13.84
C SER A 232 12.81 -3.90 -13.09
N ARG A 233 13.96 -4.22 -13.72
CA ARG A 233 14.99 -5.12 -13.15
C ARG A 233 15.66 -4.58 -11.90
N GLN A 234 15.68 -3.27 -11.73
CA GLN A 234 16.06 -2.59 -10.50
C GLN A 234 14.81 -1.93 -9.94
N ALA A 235 14.47 -2.24 -8.68
CA ALA A 235 13.37 -1.58 -8.00
C ALA A 235 13.63 -0.07 -7.95
N THR A 236 12.68 0.71 -8.45
CA THR A 236 12.80 2.16 -8.55
C THR A 236 11.52 2.85 -8.13
N ARG A 237 11.66 4.03 -7.53
CA ARG A 237 10.58 5.00 -7.35
C ARG A 237 11.16 6.39 -7.55
N ARG A 238 10.64 7.09 -8.54
CA ARG A 238 11.14 8.39 -8.96
C ARG A 238 10.00 9.36 -9.11
N LEU A 239 10.18 10.56 -8.57
CA LEU A 239 9.24 11.67 -8.68
C LEU A 239 9.97 12.90 -9.17
N LEU A 240 9.38 13.57 -10.15
CA LEU A 240 9.75 14.90 -10.61
C LEU A 240 8.54 15.81 -10.52
N ILE A 241 8.65 16.94 -9.84
CA ILE A 241 7.62 17.98 -9.80
C ILE A 241 8.22 19.27 -10.36
N ASN A 242 7.61 19.81 -11.40
CA ASN A 242 7.97 21.12 -11.96
C ASN A 242 6.95 22.16 -11.53
N GLY A 243 7.41 23.12 -10.75
CA GLY A 243 6.65 24.31 -10.38
C GLY A 243 7.22 25.59 -11.01
N SER A 244 6.48 26.68 -10.95
CA SER A 244 6.88 27.96 -11.54
C SER A 244 8.06 28.64 -10.83
N LYS A 245 8.40 28.21 -9.60
CA LYS A 245 9.50 28.76 -8.80
C LYS A 245 10.61 27.75 -8.59
N GLN A 246 10.24 26.49 -8.29
CA GLN A 246 11.17 25.44 -7.93
C GLN A 246 10.83 24.14 -8.65
N GLN A 247 11.84 23.26 -8.75
CA GLN A 247 11.70 21.88 -9.21
C GLN A 247 12.06 20.94 -8.07
N LEU A 248 11.27 19.90 -7.85
CA LEU A 248 11.56 18.86 -6.87
C LEU A 248 11.87 17.56 -7.60
N VAL A 249 12.95 16.89 -7.17
CA VAL A 249 13.35 15.56 -7.65
C VAL A 249 13.51 14.62 -6.46
N TRP A 250 12.90 13.47 -6.54
CA TRP A 250 13.09 12.39 -5.59
C TRP A 250 13.36 11.09 -6.34
N ASN A 251 14.48 10.47 -6.03
CA ASN A 251 14.77 9.09 -6.40
C ASN A 251 14.92 8.30 -5.10
N TRP A 252 14.28 7.16 -5.02
CA TRP A 252 14.31 6.30 -3.84
C TRP A 252 15.74 5.95 -3.40
N GLU A 253 16.64 5.72 -4.37
CA GLU A 253 18.01 5.30 -4.12
C GLU A 253 18.88 6.40 -3.47
N ASP A 254 18.51 7.67 -3.63
CA ASP A 254 19.32 8.82 -3.17
C ASP A 254 19.17 9.09 -1.67
N ALA A 255 18.18 8.46 -1.01
CA ALA A 255 17.81 8.71 0.40
C ALA A 255 17.67 10.22 0.71
N ALA A 256 17.23 11.01 -0.24
CA ALA A 256 17.03 12.45 -0.13
C ALA A 256 15.98 12.96 -1.10
N VAL A 257 15.31 14.06 -0.71
CA VAL A 257 14.52 14.91 -1.60
C VAL A 257 15.37 16.09 -2.02
N ASN A 258 15.45 16.35 -3.33
CA ASN A 258 16.26 17.41 -3.88
C ASN A 258 15.35 18.52 -4.44
N VAL A 259 15.62 19.77 -4.08
CA VAL A 259 14.85 20.93 -4.54
C VAL A 259 15.76 21.93 -5.22
N PHE A 260 15.48 22.23 -6.49
CA PHE A 260 16.17 23.28 -7.25
C PHE A 260 15.38 24.57 -7.16
N ASP A 261 16.02 25.64 -6.70
CA ASP A 261 15.44 26.98 -6.67
C ASP A 261 15.80 27.74 -7.95
N GLY A 262 14.77 28.15 -8.71
CA GLY A 262 14.94 28.81 -10.00
C GLY A 262 15.52 30.24 -9.90
N ALA A 263 15.37 30.92 -8.77
CA ALA A 263 15.87 32.27 -8.60
C ALA A 263 17.35 32.31 -8.26
N SER A 264 17.81 31.42 -7.39
CA SER A 264 19.21 31.30 -6.97
C SER A 264 20.04 30.36 -7.84
N ALA A 265 19.39 29.54 -8.65
CA ALA A 265 19.99 28.42 -9.42
C ALA A 265 20.76 27.44 -8.54
N GLN A 266 20.29 27.19 -7.32
CA GLN A 266 20.93 26.29 -6.35
C GLN A 266 20.05 25.09 -6.04
N TRP A 267 20.69 23.95 -5.79
CA TRP A 267 20.06 22.75 -5.26
C TRP A 267 20.12 22.73 -3.72
N THR A 268 19.00 22.42 -3.10
CA THR A 268 18.91 22.03 -1.68
C THR A 268 18.73 20.54 -1.61
N HIS A 269 19.56 19.87 -0.81
CA HIS A 269 19.54 18.44 -0.57
C HIS A 269 18.94 18.18 0.82
N LEU A 270 17.83 17.46 0.88
CA LEU A 270 17.08 17.16 2.11
C LEU A 270 17.18 15.64 2.39
N PRO A 271 18.22 15.18 3.12
CA PRO A 271 18.40 13.77 3.41
C PRO A 271 17.36 13.25 4.39
N TYR A 272 17.05 11.97 4.30
CA TYR A 272 16.18 11.27 5.24
C TYR A 272 16.72 9.87 5.56
N ASP A 273 16.28 9.32 6.68
CA ASP A 273 16.53 7.94 7.08
C ASP A 273 15.23 7.14 7.02
N SER A 274 15.18 6.13 6.16
CA SER A 274 14.04 5.20 6.05
C SER A 274 14.19 3.95 6.93
N GLY A 275 15.28 3.86 7.69
CA GLY A 275 15.65 2.67 8.46
C GLY A 275 16.21 1.54 7.59
N THR A 276 16.47 0.41 8.22
CA THR A 276 17.00 -0.78 7.55
C THR A 276 15.87 -1.71 7.12
N SER A 277 16.09 -2.44 6.02
CA SER A 277 15.18 -3.51 5.59
C SER A 277 15.37 -4.77 6.44
N ALA A 278 14.29 -5.54 6.64
CA ALA A 278 14.40 -6.86 7.25
C ALA A 278 15.09 -7.86 6.30
N ALA A 279 15.71 -8.89 6.87
CA ALA A 279 16.35 -9.95 6.11
C ALA A 279 15.33 -10.64 5.16
N GLY A 280 15.71 -10.84 3.91
CA GLY A 280 14.87 -11.45 2.87
C GLY A 280 13.95 -10.48 2.12
N TYR A 281 13.98 -9.18 2.44
CA TYR A 281 13.26 -8.15 1.72
C TYR A 281 14.20 -7.28 0.89
N ASN A 282 13.63 -6.57 -0.10
CA ASN A 282 14.39 -5.61 -0.90
C ASN A 282 15.03 -4.56 0.03
N LYS A 283 16.34 -4.35 -0.14
CA LYS A 283 17.13 -3.45 0.72
C LYS A 283 16.63 -2.00 0.74
N ASN A 284 15.85 -1.61 -0.26
CA ASN A 284 15.30 -0.27 -0.38
C ASN A 284 13.99 -0.08 0.42
N ILE A 285 13.45 -1.14 1.03
CA ILE A 285 12.21 -1.07 1.80
C ILE A 285 12.55 -1.07 3.29
N GLY A 286 12.72 0.13 3.86
CA GLY A 286 12.92 0.28 5.31
C GLY A 286 11.71 -0.17 6.13
N GLU A 287 11.93 -0.78 7.29
CA GLU A 287 10.85 -1.25 8.18
C GLU A 287 10.18 -0.09 8.94
N ASN A 288 10.82 1.08 9.07
CA ASN A 288 10.33 2.18 9.92
C ASN A 288 8.92 2.64 9.53
N MET A 289 8.63 2.83 8.24
CA MET A 289 7.30 3.25 7.79
C MET A 289 6.19 2.26 8.15
N TYR A 290 6.47 0.96 8.17
CA TYR A 290 5.53 -0.08 8.59
C TYR A 290 5.32 -0.08 10.10
N ILE A 291 6.39 0.16 10.88
CA ILE A 291 6.32 0.29 12.34
C ILE A 291 5.50 1.52 12.70
N ASP A 292 5.74 2.66 12.03
CA ASP A 292 5.01 3.90 12.29
C ASP A 292 3.54 3.80 11.88
N GLU A 293 3.23 3.07 10.81
CA GLU A 293 1.85 2.80 10.41
C GLU A 293 1.10 1.97 11.47
N ILE A 294 1.72 0.91 12.00
CA ILE A 294 1.11 0.12 13.09
C ILE A 294 1.07 0.91 14.39
N ARG A 295 2.04 1.79 14.67
CA ARG A 295 1.98 2.74 15.79
C ARG A 295 0.76 3.65 15.68
N ALA A 296 0.52 4.23 14.50
CA ALA A 296 -0.65 5.08 14.26
C ALA A 296 -1.98 4.31 14.47
N PHE A 297 -2.03 3.04 14.08
CA PHE A 297 -3.20 2.19 14.37
C PHE A 297 -3.39 1.98 15.88
N VAL A 298 -2.31 1.69 16.61
CA VAL A 298 -2.36 1.55 18.08
C VAL A 298 -2.77 2.86 18.75
N ASP A 299 -2.20 3.99 18.33
CA ASP A 299 -2.55 5.32 18.86
C ASP A 299 -4.03 5.65 18.59
N ALA A 300 -4.57 5.22 17.46
CA ALA A 300 -5.99 5.39 17.16
C ALA A 300 -6.89 4.49 18.03
N ILE A 301 -6.48 3.25 18.33
CA ILE A 301 -7.17 2.38 19.31
C ILE A 301 -7.20 3.03 20.70
N GLU A 302 -6.10 3.64 21.10
CA GLU A 302 -5.97 4.32 22.41
C GLU A 302 -6.63 5.70 22.44
N GLY A 303 -7.16 6.20 21.32
CA GLY A 303 -7.78 7.52 21.21
C GLY A 303 -6.80 8.70 21.28
N LYS A 304 -5.50 8.47 21.06
CA LYS A 304 -4.46 9.50 21.07
C LYS A 304 -4.45 10.35 19.80
N ALA A 305 -4.68 9.71 18.66
CA ALA A 305 -4.72 10.35 17.34
C ALA A 305 -5.65 9.58 16.40
N ALA A 306 -6.22 10.24 15.40
CA ALA A 306 -6.94 9.55 14.33
C ALA A 306 -5.95 8.83 13.41
N PHE A 307 -6.34 7.67 12.87
CA PHE A 307 -5.56 7.02 11.81
C PHE A 307 -5.65 7.87 10.53
N PRO A 308 -4.54 8.10 9.81
CA PRO A 308 -4.49 9.10 8.73
C PRO A 308 -5.26 8.71 7.47
N ASN A 309 -5.58 7.43 7.26
CA ASN A 309 -6.36 6.95 6.13
C ASN A 309 -7.73 6.41 6.58
N SER A 310 -8.72 6.46 5.70
CA SER A 310 -10.07 5.96 5.95
C SER A 310 -10.52 5.00 4.86
N LEU A 311 -11.46 4.10 5.18
CA LEU A 311 -12.07 3.22 4.17
C LEU A 311 -12.78 4.00 3.05
N ASP A 312 -13.29 5.20 3.33
CA ASP A 312 -13.87 6.06 2.29
C ASP A 312 -12.80 6.51 1.29
N ASN A 313 -11.64 6.94 1.80
CA ASN A 313 -10.52 7.34 0.94
C ASN A 313 -9.94 6.15 0.19
N ASP A 314 -9.75 5.01 0.86
CA ASP A 314 -9.31 3.76 0.23
C ASP A 314 -10.24 3.35 -0.92
N HIS A 315 -11.56 3.39 -0.69
CA HIS A 315 -12.56 3.11 -1.72
C HIS A 315 -12.53 4.14 -2.87
N ALA A 316 -12.27 5.43 -2.58
CA ALA A 316 -12.11 6.44 -3.62
C ALA A 316 -10.87 6.18 -4.49
N VAL A 317 -9.78 5.69 -3.90
CA VAL A 317 -8.57 5.28 -4.63
C VAL A 317 -8.85 4.05 -5.49
N LEU A 318 -9.60 3.04 -5.01
CA LEU A 318 -10.02 1.91 -5.84
C LEU A 318 -10.93 2.33 -7.00
N LYS A 319 -11.84 3.27 -6.78
CA LYS A 319 -12.63 3.85 -7.87
C LYS A 319 -11.77 4.60 -8.89
N LEU A 320 -10.69 5.24 -8.45
CA LEU A 320 -9.72 5.84 -9.37
C LEU A 320 -9.01 4.78 -10.21
N LEU A 321 -8.60 3.64 -9.62
CA LEU A 321 -8.05 2.51 -10.38
C LEU A 321 -9.03 2.04 -11.47
N TYR A 322 -10.29 1.78 -11.12
CA TYR A 322 -11.30 1.32 -12.08
C TYR A 322 -11.59 2.36 -13.16
N ARG A 323 -11.58 3.63 -12.79
CA ARG A 323 -11.72 4.74 -13.75
C ARG A 323 -10.54 4.80 -14.72
N LEU A 324 -9.31 4.59 -14.25
CA LEU A 324 -8.12 4.46 -15.10
C LEU A 324 -8.27 3.30 -16.09
N GLU A 325 -8.61 2.12 -15.60
CA GLU A 325 -8.78 0.91 -16.41
C GLU A 325 -9.90 1.09 -17.44
N SER A 326 -11.00 1.75 -17.09
CA SER A 326 -12.14 1.97 -18.02
C SER A 326 -11.79 2.83 -19.23
N THR A 327 -10.69 3.57 -19.23
CA THR A 327 -10.24 4.37 -20.38
C THR A 327 -9.52 3.55 -21.45
N ASP A 328 -9.17 2.29 -21.17
CA ASP A 328 -8.43 1.43 -22.10
C ASP A 328 -9.17 0.13 -22.43
N ALA A 329 -10.06 0.18 -23.43
CA ALA A 329 -10.81 -1.00 -23.88
C ALA A 329 -9.93 -2.16 -24.35
N VAL A 330 -8.72 -1.89 -24.91
CA VAL A 330 -7.79 -2.91 -25.36
C VAL A 330 -7.14 -3.61 -24.18
N GLY A 331 -6.70 -2.85 -23.17
CA GLY A 331 -6.13 -3.39 -21.93
C GLY A 331 -7.15 -4.27 -21.20
N MET A 332 -8.38 -3.79 -21.05
CA MET A 332 -9.49 -4.57 -20.45
C MET A 332 -9.72 -5.90 -21.19
N ALA A 333 -9.73 -5.90 -22.51
CA ALA A 333 -9.92 -7.13 -23.28
C ALA A 333 -8.77 -8.13 -23.09
N GLN A 334 -7.52 -7.68 -22.94
CA GLN A 334 -6.37 -8.55 -22.68
C GLN A 334 -6.41 -9.21 -21.30
N VAL A 335 -6.83 -8.46 -20.28
CA VAL A 335 -6.86 -8.94 -18.88
C VAL A 335 -8.09 -9.83 -18.63
N MET A 336 -9.19 -9.61 -19.35
CA MET A 336 -10.43 -10.38 -19.20
C MET A 336 -10.51 -11.59 -20.15
N SER A 337 -9.54 -11.78 -21.05
CA SER A 337 -9.49 -13.00 -21.88
C SER A 337 -8.99 -14.16 -21.04
N PRO A 338 -9.71 -15.30 -21.04
CA PRO A 338 -9.39 -16.47 -20.22
C PRO A 338 -8.08 -17.15 -20.63
#